data_83966fcb8a7bc6d4ad29a0717ccdaee4
#
_entry.id   83966fcb8a7bc6d4ad29a0717ccdaee4
#
_cell.length_a   1.000
_cell.length_b   1.000
_cell.length_c   1.000
_cell.angle_alpha   90.00
_cell.angle_beta   90.00
_cell.angle_gamma   90.00
#
_symmetry.space_group_name_H-M   'P 1'
#
loop_
_entity.id
_entity.type
_entity.pdbx_description
1 polymer ?
#
loop_
_entity_poly.entity_id
_entity_poly.type
_entity_poly.pdbx_seq_one_letter_code
_entity_poly.pdbx_strand_id
1 'polypeptide(L)'
;MKTMLVTGGAGFIGSNFIRYVLEKTGFPGRVVNLDKLTYAGNPENLEDIRRKYKSRYAFVKGDICDFRLLNGLFKKYSPETVVHFAAESHVDRSIFGPKDFIETNIHGTFALLETARSFWLSRIPDPRSSISYRFHHVSTDEVYGSLGKTGKFKETTPYDPRSPYSASKASSDHLVRAYHHTYGLPVTISNCSNNYGPYHFPEKLIPLAILNALEGKPLPVYGDGLQVRDWLYVGDHCAAIWRILRKGRAGETYNVGGNCEKTNISVVKEICRALERLAPSAANPALKGRSYEDLITFVKDRAGHDRRYAIDFGKIKRGLGWSPSVTFARGLAETVRWYLGNAAWVGNVKTGAYRSWLKKNYD
;
A
#
# COMPACT_ATOMS: atom_id res chain seq x y z
N MET A 1 -15.44 -7.02 -16.92
CA MET A 1 -15.20 -7.07 -15.46
C MET A 1 -16.54 -6.88 -14.75
N LYS A 2 -17.10 -7.95 -14.17
CA LYS A 2 -18.38 -7.90 -13.42
C LYS A 2 -18.16 -7.97 -11.90
N THR A 3 -17.20 -8.79 -11.45
CA THR A 3 -16.86 -8.92 -10.04
C THR A 3 -15.35 -8.83 -9.84
N MET A 4 -14.95 -8.02 -8.87
CA MET A 4 -13.57 -7.83 -8.46
C MET A 4 -13.41 -8.28 -7.01
N LEU A 5 -12.49 -9.22 -6.74
CA LEU A 5 -12.04 -9.57 -5.40
C LEU A 5 -10.83 -8.69 -5.06
N VAL A 6 -10.94 -7.91 -4.00
CA VAL A 6 -9.85 -7.10 -3.44
C VAL A 6 -9.46 -7.70 -2.11
N THR A 7 -8.22 -8.13 -1.96
CA THR A 7 -7.69 -8.61 -0.67
C THR A 7 -6.89 -7.51 0.02
N GLY A 8 -6.96 -7.41 1.34
CA GLY A 8 -6.34 -6.32 2.08
C GLY A 8 -7.03 -4.97 1.87
N GLY A 9 -8.33 -5.01 1.51
CA GLY A 9 -9.07 -3.80 1.17
C GLY A 9 -9.50 -2.95 2.36
N ALA A 10 -9.36 -3.42 3.60
CA ALA A 10 -9.55 -2.61 4.80
C ALA A 10 -8.26 -1.86 5.23
N GLY A 11 -7.12 -2.15 4.59
CA GLY A 11 -5.85 -1.45 4.78
C GLY A 11 -5.80 -0.10 4.05
N PHE A 12 -4.66 0.59 4.17
CA PHE A 12 -4.44 1.93 3.61
C PHE A 12 -4.65 2.00 2.09
N ILE A 13 -3.83 1.30 1.30
CA ILE A 13 -3.89 1.40 -0.17
C ILE A 13 -5.17 0.73 -0.69
N GLY A 14 -5.53 -0.43 -0.13
CA GLY A 14 -6.70 -1.19 -0.56
C GLY A 14 -8.01 -0.42 -0.38
N SER A 15 -8.19 0.29 0.73
CA SER A 15 -9.40 1.10 0.97
C SER A 15 -9.48 2.30 0.02
N ASN A 16 -8.37 2.99 -0.22
CA ASN A 16 -8.31 4.06 -1.22
C ASN A 16 -8.60 3.54 -2.64
N PHE A 17 -8.11 2.35 -2.97
CA PHE A 17 -8.37 1.73 -4.27
C PHE A 17 -9.86 1.35 -4.44
N ILE A 18 -10.49 0.77 -3.43
CA ILE A 18 -11.94 0.45 -3.46
C ILE A 18 -12.77 1.73 -3.64
N ARG A 19 -12.43 2.81 -2.91
CA ARG A 19 -13.05 4.12 -3.09
C ARG A 19 -12.87 4.64 -4.51
N TYR A 20 -11.64 4.61 -5.00
CA TYR A 20 -11.32 5.06 -6.36
C TYR A 20 -12.13 4.31 -7.41
N VAL A 21 -12.20 2.99 -7.33
CA VAL A 21 -12.95 2.16 -8.27
C VAL A 21 -14.43 2.48 -8.24
N LEU A 22 -15.05 2.55 -7.07
CA LEU A 22 -16.51 2.73 -6.94
C LEU A 22 -16.96 4.18 -7.20
N GLU A 23 -16.11 5.18 -6.92
CA GLU A 23 -16.48 6.60 -6.98
C GLU A 23 -15.96 7.33 -8.21
N LYS A 24 -14.81 6.92 -8.78
CA LYS A 24 -14.11 7.70 -9.82
C LYS A 24 -14.05 7.04 -11.18
N THR A 25 -14.26 5.70 -11.28
CA THR A 25 -13.99 4.99 -12.54
C THR A 25 -15.23 4.63 -13.35
N GLY A 26 -16.41 4.84 -12.82
CA GLY A 26 -17.67 4.38 -13.44
C GLY A 26 -17.79 2.83 -13.51
N PHE A 27 -16.98 2.09 -12.76
CA PHE A 27 -17.04 0.63 -12.71
C PHE A 27 -18.44 0.16 -12.29
N PRO A 28 -19.19 -0.58 -13.13
CA PRO A 28 -20.58 -0.95 -12.85
C PRO A 28 -20.70 -2.21 -11.99
N GLY A 29 -19.60 -2.94 -11.82
CA GLY A 29 -19.58 -4.26 -11.18
C GLY A 29 -19.56 -4.21 -9.65
N ARG A 30 -19.39 -5.39 -9.08
CA ARG A 30 -19.28 -5.60 -7.63
C ARG A 30 -17.84 -5.69 -7.18
N VAL A 31 -17.53 -5.08 -6.04
CA VAL A 31 -16.27 -5.26 -5.30
C VAL A 31 -16.53 -6.14 -4.08
N VAL A 32 -15.80 -7.23 -3.96
CA VAL A 32 -15.75 -8.10 -2.78
C VAL A 32 -14.44 -7.83 -2.08
N ASN A 33 -14.49 -7.31 -0.86
CA ASN A 33 -13.32 -7.00 -0.04
C ASN A 33 -13.07 -8.14 0.96
N LEU A 34 -11.97 -8.85 0.82
CA LEU A 34 -11.50 -9.86 1.76
C LEU A 34 -10.38 -9.28 2.62
N ASP A 35 -10.56 -9.23 3.94
CA ASP A 35 -9.53 -8.74 4.85
C ASP A 35 -9.54 -9.51 6.17
N LYS A 36 -8.38 -9.85 6.68
CA LYS A 36 -8.20 -10.57 7.96
C LYS A 36 -8.45 -9.65 9.15
N LEU A 37 -8.37 -8.33 8.94
CA LEU A 37 -8.43 -7.30 9.98
C LEU A 37 -7.31 -7.51 11.03
N THR A 38 -6.06 -7.58 10.56
CA THR A 38 -4.90 -7.49 11.41
C THR A 38 -4.73 -6.04 11.93
N TYR A 39 -3.61 -5.72 12.53
CA TYR A 39 -3.40 -4.42 13.17
C TYR A 39 -3.63 -3.18 12.28
N ALA A 40 -3.39 -3.28 10.98
CA ALA A 40 -3.55 -2.18 10.01
C ALA A 40 -4.86 -2.24 9.20
N GLY A 41 -5.63 -3.31 9.35
CA GLY A 41 -6.95 -3.47 8.73
C GLY A 41 -8.03 -2.78 9.55
N ASN A 42 -8.63 -1.71 9.02
CA ASN A 42 -9.68 -0.96 9.71
C ASN A 42 -10.95 -0.90 8.84
N PRO A 43 -12.05 -1.56 9.23
CA PRO A 43 -13.30 -1.52 8.47
C PRO A 43 -13.94 -0.12 8.40
N GLU A 44 -13.62 0.80 9.34
CA GLU A 44 -14.09 2.18 9.30
C GLU A 44 -13.61 2.93 8.05
N ASN A 45 -12.48 2.49 7.46
CA ASN A 45 -11.97 3.05 6.21
C ASN A 45 -12.99 3.02 5.06
N LEU A 46 -13.98 2.13 5.13
CA LEU A 46 -14.95 1.88 4.05
C LEU A 46 -16.40 1.88 4.53
N GLU A 47 -16.69 2.42 5.72
CA GLU A 47 -18.05 2.39 6.27
C GLU A 47 -19.03 3.23 5.43
N ASP A 48 -18.63 4.39 4.94
CA ASP A 48 -19.41 5.22 4.03
C ASP A 48 -19.60 4.54 2.66
N ILE A 49 -18.58 3.86 2.14
CA ILE A 49 -18.66 3.05 0.93
C ILE A 49 -19.65 1.91 1.10
N ARG A 50 -19.59 1.20 2.24
CA ARG A 50 -20.53 0.12 2.57
C ARG A 50 -21.98 0.61 2.58
N ARG A 51 -22.22 1.79 3.15
CA ARG A 51 -23.56 2.41 3.18
C ARG A 51 -24.04 2.87 1.82
N LYS A 52 -23.15 3.53 1.04
CA LYS A 52 -23.46 4.13 -0.27
C LYS A 52 -23.64 3.07 -1.38
N TYR A 53 -22.83 2.01 -1.37
CA TYR A 53 -22.75 1.00 -2.43
C TYR A 53 -23.22 -0.39 -1.99
N LYS A 54 -24.28 -0.49 -1.19
CA LYS A 54 -24.79 -1.74 -0.56
C LYS A 54 -24.88 -2.94 -1.52
N SER A 55 -25.35 -2.74 -2.75
CA SER A 55 -25.50 -3.82 -3.74
C SER A 55 -24.19 -4.15 -4.49
N ARG A 56 -23.24 -3.24 -4.47
CA ARG A 56 -22.00 -3.33 -5.25
C ARG A 56 -20.74 -3.53 -4.40
N TYR A 57 -20.85 -3.47 -3.08
CA TYR A 57 -19.76 -3.70 -2.15
C TYR A 57 -20.13 -4.78 -1.15
N ALA A 58 -19.26 -5.77 -1.00
CA ALA A 58 -19.39 -6.81 0.02
C ALA A 58 -18.08 -6.91 0.80
N PHE A 59 -18.16 -6.98 2.13
CA PHE A 59 -17.03 -7.22 3.01
C PHE A 59 -17.07 -8.65 3.52
N VAL A 60 -15.92 -9.32 3.52
CA VAL A 60 -15.71 -10.64 4.09
C VAL A 60 -14.50 -10.57 5.01
N LYS A 61 -14.70 -10.89 6.30
CA LYS A 61 -13.59 -11.09 7.22
C LYS A 61 -13.01 -12.48 7.02
N GLY A 62 -11.69 -12.57 6.73
CA GLY A 62 -11.04 -13.86 6.56
C GLY A 62 -9.59 -13.74 6.10
N ASP A 63 -8.91 -14.88 6.21
CA ASP A 63 -7.49 -15.04 5.89
C ASP A 63 -7.30 -15.52 4.45
N ILE A 64 -6.37 -14.90 3.71
CA ILE A 64 -5.97 -15.37 2.37
C ILE A 64 -5.25 -16.72 2.39
N CYS A 65 -4.80 -17.18 3.55
CA CYS A 65 -4.21 -18.52 3.73
C CYS A 65 -5.28 -19.62 3.83
N ASP A 66 -6.56 -19.28 4.01
CA ASP A 66 -7.65 -20.26 4.13
C ASP A 66 -8.21 -20.66 2.75
N PHE A 67 -7.73 -21.78 2.22
CA PHE A 67 -8.20 -22.34 0.96
C PHE A 67 -9.70 -22.64 0.92
N ARG A 68 -10.29 -23.06 2.04
CA ARG A 68 -11.73 -23.38 2.11
C ARG A 68 -12.54 -22.09 1.92
N LEU A 69 -12.15 -21.03 2.62
CA LEU A 69 -12.76 -19.71 2.48
C LEU A 69 -12.60 -19.17 1.05
N LEU A 70 -11.39 -19.21 0.50
CA LEU A 70 -11.11 -18.72 -0.87
C LEU A 70 -11.96 -19.46 -1.90
N ASN A 71 -11.99 -20.80 -1.85
CA ASN A 71 -12.84 -21.61 -2.75
C ASN A 71 -14.32 -21.26 -2.62
N GLY A 72 -14.81 -21.05 -1.39
CA GLY A 72 -16.17 -20.60 -1.13
C GLY A 72 -16.47 -19.23 -1.75
N LEU A 73 -15.55 -18.27 -1.62
CA LEU A 73 -15.67 -16.94 -2.22
C LEU A 73 -15.67 -16.98 -3.74
N PHE A 74 -14.78 -17.77 -4.35
CA PHE A 74 -14.73 -17.89 -5.82
C PHE A 74 -16.00 -18.57 -6.35
N LYS A 75 -16.53 -19.58 -5.67
CA LYS A 75 -17.82 -20.20 -6.04
C LYS A 75 -18.98 -19.22 -5.92
N LYS A 76 -19.06 -18.46 -4.80
CA LYS A 76 -20.16 -17.53 -4.52
C LYS A 76 -20.18 -16.30 -5.41
N TYR A 77 -19.03 -15.70 -5.63
CA TYR A 77 -18.94 -14.39 -6.28
C TYR A 77 -18.41 -14.44 -7.71
N SER A 78 -17.82 -15.55 -8.13
CA SER A 78 -17.22 -15.77 -9.45
C SER A 78 -16.35 -14.58 -9.91
N PRO A 79 -15.32 -14.19 -9.14
CA PRO A 79 -14.53 -13.01 -9.47
C PRO A 79 -13.79 -13.21 -10.79
N GLU A 80 -13.90 -12.22 -11.67
CA GLU A 80 -13.14 -12.14 -12.92
C GLU A 80 -11.80 -11.42 -12.71
N THR A 81 -11.68 -10.65 -11.64
CA THR A 81 -10.48 -9.87 -11.32
C THR A 81 -10.14 -10.06 -9.84
N VAL A 82 -8.87 -10.31 -9.58
CA VAL A 82 -8.29 -10.28 -8.23
C VAL A 82 -7.30 -9.12 -8.19
N VAL A 83 -7.42 -8.26 -7.15
CA VAL A 83 -6.43 -7.23 -6.84
C VAL A 83 -5.90 -7.51 -5.45
N HIS A 84 -4.64 -7.92 -5.40
CA HIS A 84 -4.05 -8.48 -4.19
C HIS A 84 -3.19 -7.44 -3.48
N PHE A 85 -3.76 -6.82 -2.42
CA PHE A 85 -3.05 -5.91 -1.51
C PHE A 85 -2.70 -6.56 -0.17
N ALA A 86 -3.38 -7.65 0.22
CA ALA A 86 -3.16 -8.28 1.52
C ALA A 86 -1.70 -8.69 1.69
N ALA A 87 -1.05 -8.12 2.69
CA ALA A 87 0.35 -8.39 3.04
C ALA A 87 0.64 -7.88 4.45
N GLU A 88 1.55 -8.54 5.15
CA GLU A 88 2.30 -7.90 6.23
C GLU A 88 3.33 -6.96 5.60
N SER A 89 3.42 -5.70 6.07
CA SER A 89 4.13 -4.64 5.33
C SER A 89 5.04 -3.73 6.15
N HIS A 90 5.17 -3.95 7.46
CA HIS A 90 6.02 -3.12 8.31
C HIS A 90 7.41 -3.74 8.46
N VAL A 91 8.44 -3.09 7.89
CA VAL A 91 9.81 -3.61 7.86
C VAL A 91 10.32 -3.94 9.27
N ASP A 92 10.16 -3.02 10.25
CA ASP A 92 10.66 -3.26 11.61
C ASP A 92 9.97 -4.47 12.26
N ARG A 93 8.67 -4.67 12.02
CA ARG A 93 7.96 -5.89 12.46
C ARG A 93 8.54 -7.15 11.83
N SER A 94 8.97 -7.07 10.56
CA SER A 94 9.55 -8.23 9.87
C SER A 94 10.91 -8.65 10.45
N ILE A 95 11.63 -7.71 11.05
CA ILE A 95 12.92 -7.99 11.72
C ILE A 95 12.68 -8.75 13.02
N PHE A 96 11.64 -8.37 13.79
CA PHE A 96 11.33 -9.01 15.08
C PHE A 96 10.52 -10.30 14.96
N GLY A 97 9.66 -10.42 13.93
CA GLY A 97 8.74 -11.55 13.73
C GLY A 97 8.55 -11.89 12.24
N PRO A 98 9.54 -12.48 11.57
CA PRO A 98 9.48 -12.73 10.13
C PRO A 98 8.43 -13.80 9.73
N LYS A 99 8.01 -14.66 10.66
CA LYS A 99 7.09 -15.76 10.40
C LYS A 99 5.78 -15.28 9.75
N ASP A 100 5.16 -14.23 10.27
CA ASP A 100 3.89 -13.72 9.77
C ASP A 100 4.01 -13.21 8.32
N PHE A 101 5.20 -12.70 7.97
CA PHE A 101 5.51 -12.25 6.60
C PHE A 101 5.63 -13.41 5.63
N ILE A 102 6.27 -14.52 6.03
CA ILE A 102 6.35 -15.75 5.23
C ILE A 102 4.95 -16.33 5.03
N GLU A 103 4.19 -16.47 6.11
CA GLU A 103 2.84 -17.04 6.07
C GLU A 103 1.91 -16.18 5.20
N THR A 104 1.80 -14.90 5.48
CA THR A 104 0.85 -14.04 4.76
C THR A 104 1.32 -13.75 3.33
N ASN A 105 2.58 -13.30 3.16
CA ASN A 105 3.01 -12.78 1.86
C ASN A 105 3.33 -13.89 0.87
N ILE A 106 3.89 -15.03 1.33
CA ILE A 106 4.26 -16.13 0.43
C ILE A 106 3.13 -17.17 0.37
N HIS A 107 2.79 -17.78 1.48
CA HIS A 107 1.77 -18.84 1.51
C HIS A 107 0.38 -18.30 1.14
N GLY A 108 -0.01 -17.13 1.67
CA GLY A 108 -1.29 -16.49 1.31
C GLY A 108 -1.37 -16.12 -0.17
N THR A 109 -0.28 -15.61 -0.77
CA THR A 109 -0.22 -15.36 -2.23
C THR A 109 -0.35 -16.65 -3.02
N PHE A 110 0.35 -17.72 -2.61
CA PHE A 110 0.24 -19.05 -3.22
C PHE A 110 -1.21 -19.55 -3.17
N ALA A 111 -1.85 -19.51 -2.01
CA ALA A 111 -3.22 -19.99 -1.85
C ALA A 111 -4.21 -19.26 -2.77
N LEU A 112 -4.04 -17.94 -2.89
CA LEU A 112 -4.89 -17.11 -3.74
C LEU A 112 -4.64 -17.38 -5.23
N LEU A 113 -3.39 -17.55 -5.64
CA LEU A 113 -3.01 -17.91 -7.02
C LEU A 113 -3.56 -19.27 -7.41
N GLU A 114 -3.41 -20.26 -6.53
CA GLU A 114 -3.89 -21.63 -6.78
C GLU A 114 -5.41 -21.70 -6.87
N THR A 115 -6.11 -20.98 -5.99
CA THR A 115 -7.56 -20.87 -6.07
C THR A 115 -8.02 -20.20 -7.36
N ALA A 116 -7.38 -19.08 -7.76
CA ALA A 116 -7.69 -18.39 -9.00
C ALA A 116 -7.42 -19.29 -10.23
N ARG A 117 -6.27 -19.96 -10.25
CA ARG A 117 -5.90 -20.91 -11.30
C ARG A 117 -6.95 -22.00 -11.46
N SER A 118 -7.25 -22.72 -10.37
CA SER A 118 -8.19 -23.84 -10.40
C SER A 118 -9.59 -23.41 -10.83
N PHE A 119 -10.05 -22.23 -10.35
CA PHE A 119 -11.37 -21.73 -10.68
C PHE A 119 -11.47 -21.19 -12.12
N TRP A 120 -10.46 -20.46 -12.59
CA TRP A 120 -10.51 -19.84 -13.92
C TRP A 120 -10.19 -20.83 -15.04
N LEU A 121 -9.14 -21.67 -14.90
CA LEU A 121 -8.77 -22.62 -15.95
C LEU A 121 -9.84 -23.69 -16.20
N SER A 122 -10.60 -24.07 -15.17
CA SER A 122 -11.77 -24.97 -15.37
C SER A 122 -12.93 -24.30 -16.12
N ARG A 123 -12.87 -22.98 -16.35
CA ARG A 123 -13.94 -22.18 -16.97
C ARG A 123 -13.51 -21.39 -18.21
N ILE A 124 -12.28 -21.59 -18.67
CA ILE A 124 -11.85 -21.08 -19.99
C ILE A 124 -12.16 -22.19 -21.03
N PRO A 125 -13.40 -22.28 -21.53
CA PRO A 125 -13.75 -23.34 -22.47
C PRO A 125 -13.39 -22.97 -23.91
N ASP A 126 -13.13 -21.69 -24.19
CA ASP A 126 -12.95 -21.22 -25.56
C ASP A 126 -12.00 -20.01 -25.60
N PRO A 127 -10.94 -20.03 -26.42
CA PRO A 127 -10.12 -18.86 -26.72
C PRO A 127 -10.93 -17.63 -27.20
N ARG A 128 -12.17 -17.85 -27.67
CA ARG A 128 -13.12 -16.83 -28.11
C ARG A 128 -13.99 -16.27 -26.98
N SER A 129 -13.85 -16.77 -25.74
CA SER A 129 -14.58 -16.23 -24.58
C SER A 129 -14.24 -14.76 -24.37
N SER A 130 -15.25 -13.90 -24.30
CA SER A 130 -15.11 -12.46 -24.01
C SER A 130 -14.75 -12.17 -22.53
N ILE A 131 -14.60 -13.20 -21.69
CA ILE A 131 -14.27 -13.06 -20.28
C ILE A 131 -12.76 -12.88 -20.15
N SER A 132 -12.34 -11.69 -19.74
CA SER A 132 -10.94 -11.38 -19.46
C SER A 132 -10.67 -11.50 -17.97
N TYR A 133 -10.14 -12.63 -17.55
CA TYR A 133 -9.65 -12.80 -16.17
C TYR A 133 -8.38 -11.97 -15.93
N ARG A 134 -8.16 -11.48 -14.69
CA ARG A 134 -6.98 -10.73 -14.32
C ARG A 134 -6.62 -10.92 -12.86
N PHE A 135 -5.40 -11.34 -12.61
CA PHE A 135 -4.78 -11.31 -11.28
C PHE A 135 -3.76 -10.17 -11.24
N HIS A 136 -3.98 -9.17 -10.41
CA HIS A 136 -3.03 -8.08 -10.19
C HIS A 136 -2.42 -8.17 -8.80
N HIS A 137 -1.10 -8.32 -8.74
CA HIS A 137 -0.34 -8.35 -7.50
C HIS A 137 0.31 -6.99 -7.25
N VAL A 138 0.05 -6.42 -6.07
CA VAL A 138 0.67 -5.16 -5.63
C VAL A 138 1.90 -5.48 -4.79
N SER A 139 3.07 -5.09 -5.29
CA SER A 139 4.37 -5.26 -4.68
C SER A 139 5.02 -3.92 -4.33
N THR A 140 6.30 -3.90 -4.08
CA THR A 140 7.06 -2.76 -3.58
C THR A 140 8.38 -2.60 -4.34
N ASP A 141 8.94 -1.40 -4.39
CA ASP A 141 10.29 -1.14 -4.91
C ASP A 141 11.41 -1.67 -3.99
N GLU A 142 11.08 -1.99 -2.74
CA GLU A 142 12.03 -2.58 -1.79
C GLU A 142 12.57 -3.96 -2.23
N VAL A 143 11.89 -4.63 -3.17
CA VAL A 143 12.39 -5.90 -3.76
C VAL A 143 13.67 -5.72 -4.58
N TYR A 144 13.95 -4.51 -5.06
CA TYR A 144 15.15 -4.19 -5.85
C TYR A 144 16.40 -3.93 -5.01
N GLY A 145 16.27 -3.80 -3.69
CA GLY A 145 17.37 -3.45 -2.80
C GLY A 145 17.62 -1.96 -2.69
N SER A 146 18.88 -1.53 -2.55
CA SER A 146 19.25 -0.14 -2.31
C SER A 146 20.06 0.43 -3.47
N LEU A 147 19.73 1.65 -3.89
CA LEU A 147 20.49 2.40 -4.89
C LEU A 147 21.68 3.15 -4.26
N GLY A 148 22.69 3.38 -5.07
CA GLY A 148 23.73 4.37 -4.80
C GLY A 148 23.23 5.81 -5.00
N LYS A 149 24.17 6.74 -5.23
CA LYS A 149 23.85 8.17 -5.37
C LYS A 149 22.99 8.50 -6.59
N THR A 150 23.03 7.69 -7.63
CA THR A 150 22.39 7.91 -8.93
C THR A 150 21.59 6.70 -9.40
N GLY A 151 20.88 6.83 -10.50
CA GLY A 151 20.10 5.76 -11.11
C GLY A 151 18.67 5.63 -10.55
N LYS A 152 17.87 4.78 -11.19
CA LYS A 152 16.51 4.41 -10.81
C LYS A 152 16.27 2.93 -11.07
N PHE A 153 15.49 2.28 -10.23
CA PHE A 153 15.06 0.90 -10.47
C PHE A 153 14.14 0.83 -11.69
N LYS A 154 14.45 -0.08 -12.59
CA LYS A 154 13.62 -0.44 -13.75
C LYS A 154 13.01 -1.83 -13.52
N GLU A 155 12.00 -2.18 -14.31
CA GLU A 155 11.39 -3.51 -14.24
C GLU A 155 12.39 -4.66 -14.60
N THR A 156 13.51 -4.32 -15.23
CA THR A 156 14.61 -5.24 -15.55
C THR A 156 15.72 -5.27 -14.50
N THR A 157 15.64 -4.43 -13.46
CA THR A 157 16.61 -4.45 -12.35
C THR A 157 16.49 -5.78 -11.60
N PRO A 158 17.58 -6.51 -11.36
CA PRO A 158 17.58 -7.71 -10.54
C PRO A 158 17.06 -7.41 -9.12
N TYR A 159 16.36 -8.37 -8.51
CA TYR A 159 15.93 -8.28 -7.14
C TYR A 159 17.10 -8.54 -6.17
N ASP A 160 17.25 -7.67 -5.17
CA ASP A 160 18.26 -7.75 -4.09
C ASP A 160 17.62 -7.34 -2.76
N PRO A 161 16.55 -8.04 -2.29
CA PRO A 161 15.81 -7.66 -1.08
C PRO A 161 16.69 -7.77 0.18
N ARG A 162 16.64 -6.74 1.06
CA ARG A 162 17.52 -6.63 2.22
C ARG A 162 16.81 -6.70 3.58
N SER A 163 15.52 -7.01 3.58
CA SER A 163 14.74 -7.23 4.80
C SER A 163 13.87 -8.47 4.66
N PRO A 164 13.42 -9.12 5.77
CA PRO A 164 12.47 -10.22 5.68
C PRO A 164 11.18 -9.84 4.95
N TYR A 165 10.70 -8.60 5.14
CA TYR A 165 9.57 -8.07 4.38
C TYR A 165 9.83 -8.05 2.88
N SER A 166 10.90 -7.37 2.43
CA SER A 166 11.20 -7.26 1.00
C SER A 166 11.51 -8.62 0.37
N ALA A 167 12.16 -9.53 1.12
CA ALA A 167 12.39 -10.91 0.67
C ALA A 167 11.08 -11.68 0.49
N SER A 168 10.12 -11.54 1.42
CA SER A 168 8.80 -12.18 1.29
C SER A 168 8.00 -11.64 0.10
N LYS A 169 8.11 -10.32 -0.19
CA LYS A 169 7.49 -9.70 -1.37
C LYS A 169 8.15 -10.16 -2.67
N ALA A 170 9.48 -10.22 -2.71
CA ALA A 170 10.22 -10.77 -3.87
C ALA A 170 9.82 -12.23 -4.15
N SER A 171 9.67 -13.04 -3.10
CA SER A 171 9.22 -14.43 -3.23
C SER A 171 7.80 -14.52 -3.81
N SER A 172 6.86 -13.69 -3.34
CA SER A 172 5.52 -13.65 -3.91
C SER A 172 5.49 -13.15 -5.36
N ASP A 173 6.32 -12.17 -5.73
CA ASP A 173 6.48 -11.73 -7.12
C ASP A 173 6.96 -12.86 -8.02
N HIS A 174 7.93 -13.67 -7.56
CA HIS A 174 8.40 -14.84 -8.30
C HIS A 174 7.32 -15.91 -8.45
N LEU A 175 6.51 -16.17 -7.42
CA LEU A 175 5.36 -17.07 -7.53
C LEU A 175 4.35 -16.58 -8.57
N VAL A 176 4.00 -15.30 -8.55
CA VAL A 176 3.06 -14.70 -9.52
C VAL A 176 3.57 -14.87 -10.94
N ARG A 177 4.86 -14.59 -11.19
CA ARG A 177 5.49 -14.79 -12.52
C ARG A 177 5.51 -16.27 -12.92
N ALA A 178 5.86 -17.17 -12.00
CA ALA A 178 5.88 -18.60 -12.25
C ALA A 178 4.50 -19.13 -12.66
N TYR A 179 3.42 -18.67 -12.02
CA TYR A 179 2.06 -19.04 -12.39
C TYR A 179 1.66 -18.57 -13.79
N HIS A 180 2.17 -17.42 -14.22
CA HIS A 180 2.00 -16.99 -15.60
C HIS A 180 2.75 -17.88 -16.59
N HIS A 181 4.02 -18.11 -16.36
CA HIS A 181 4.87 -18.87 -17.29
C HIS A 181 4.48 -20.34 -17.37
N THR A 182 4.13 -20.95 -16.24
CA THR A 182 3.83 -22.38 -16.15
C THR A 182 2.38 -22.71 -16.55
N TYR A 183 1.44 -21.87 -16.13
CA TYR A 183 0.00 -22.17 -16.27
C TYR A 183 -0.75 -21.18 -17.17
N GLY A 184 -0.09 -20.16 -17.69
CA GLY A 184 -0.76 -19.13 -18.51
C GLY A 184 -1.71 -18.23 -17.71
N LEU A 185 -1.60 -18.19 -16.37
CA LEU A 185 -2.49 -17.35 -15.57
C LEU A 185 -2.32 -15.87 -15.97
N PRO A 186 -3.40 -15.12 -16.25
CA PRO A 186 -3.31 -13.74 -16.71
C PRO A 186 -2.98 -12.78 -15.55
N VAL A 187 -1.72 -12.73 -15.16
CA VAL A 187 -1.21 -11.92 -14.05
C VAL A 187 -0.66 -10.58 -14.52
N THR A 188 -0.62 -9.60 -13.61
CA THR A 188 0.20 -8.39 -13.71
C THR A 188 0.76 -8.07 -12.33
N ILE A 189 1.93 -7.43 -12.29
CA ILE A 189 2.55 -6.99 -11.03
C ILE A 189 2.76 -5.48 -11.10
N SER A 190 2.59 -4.77 -9.99
CA SER A 190 3.10 -3.41 -9.81
C SER A 190 4.05 -3.31 -8.64
N ASN A 191 5.24 -2.76 -8.88
CA ASN A 191 6.19 -2.39 -7.83
C ASN A 191 6.05 -0.90 -7.58
N CYS A 192 5.53 -0.52 -6.41
CA CYS A 192 5.27 0.88 -6.09
C CYS A 192 6.32 1.47 -5.15
N SER A 193 6.56 2.77 -5.28
CA SER A 193 7.34 3.55 -4.32
C SER A 193 6.54 3.87 -3.05
N ASN A 194 7.14 4.62 -2.12
CA ASN A 194 6.53 4.91 -0.81
C ASN A 194 5.22 5.68 -0.94
N ASN A 195 4.12 5.06 -0.55
CA ASN A 195 2.79 5.67 -0.60
C ASN A 195 2.51 6.56 0.61
N TYR A 196 1.76 7.64 0.40
CA TYR A 196 1.23 8.50 1.47
C TYR A 196 -0.16 9.04 1.10
N GLY A 197 -0.95 9.40 2.10
CA GLY A 197 -2.31 9.93 1.89
C GLY A 197 -3.28 9.61 3.03
N PRO A 198 -4.59 9.83 2.81
CA PRO A 198 -5.68 9.49 3.73
C PRO A 198 -5.70 8.01 4.12
N TYR A 199 -6.14 7.72 5.36
CA TYR A 199 -6.27 6.36 5.92
C TYR A 199 -4.94 5.62 6.13
N HIS A 200 -3.77 6.28 6.01
CA HIS A 200 -2.49 5.64 6.25
C HIS A 200 -2.31 5.37 7.75
N PHE A 201 -2.00 4.11 8.10
CA PHE A 201 -1.87 3.70 9.52
C PHE A 201 -0.72 4.45 10.20
N PRO A 202 -0.92 4.96 11.44
CA PRO A 202 0.00 5.92 12.07
C PRO A 202 1.29 5.34 12.65
N GLU A 203 1.78 4.22 12.14
CA GLU A 203 3.13 3.68 12.40
C GLU A 203 4.16 4.12 11.33
N LYS A 204 3.70 4.70 10.22
CA LYS A 204 4.55 5.12 9.11
C LYS A 204 4.94 6.59 9.25
N LEU A 205 6.08 6.98 8.66
CA LEU A 205 6.73 8.29 8.86
C LEU A 205 5.76 9.49 8.78
N ILE A 206 5.00 9.61 7.69
CA ILE A 206 4.16 10.81 7.48
C ILE A 206 3.02 10.88 8.50
N PRO A 207 2.16 9.86 8.66
CA PRO A 207 1.07 9.96 9.64
C PRO A 207 1.59 10.02 11.09
N LEU A 208 2.66 9.30 11.43
CA LEU A 208 3.27 9.37 12.76
C LEU A 208 3.76 10.78 13.08
N ALA A 209 4.49 11.41 12.15
CA ALA A 209 5.00 12.76 12.33
C ALA A 209 3.85 13.79 12.47
N ILE A 210 2.79 13.68 11.65
CA ILE A 210 1.61 14.56 11.76
C ILE A 210 0.98 14.44 13.16
N LEU A 211 0.72 13.22 13.61
CA LEU A 211 0.00 13.00 14.87
C LEU A 211 0.85 13.34 16.10
N ASN A 212 2.14 12.99 16.08
CA ASN A 212 3.06 13.38 17.15
C ASN A 212 3.20 14.90 17.24
N ALA A 213 3.33 15.58 16.08
CA ALA A 213 3.42 17.04 16.06
C ALA A 213 2.20 17.69 16.70
N LEU A 214 0.99 17.25 16.35
CA LEU A 214 -0.25 17.78 16.93
C LEU A 214 -0.36 17.52 18.44
N GLU A 215 0.26 16.47 18.94
CA GLU A 215 0.28 16.10 20.36
C GLU A 215 1.50 16.68 21.13
N GLY A 216 2.34 17.48 20.48
CA GLY A 216 3.56 18.03 21.08
C GLY A 216 4.63 16.98 21.44
N LYS A 217 4.55 15.79 20.83
CA LYS A 217 5.46 14.65 21.04
C LYS A 217 6.67 14.73 20.10
N PRO A 218 7.80 14.09 20.44
CA PRO A 218 8.97 14.00 19.56
C PRO A 218 8.63 13.45 18.17
N LEU A 219 9.29 14.01 17.14
CA LEU A 219 9.24 13.54 15.76
C LEU A 219 10.50 12.71 15.49
N PRO A 220 10.43 11.37 15.62
CA PRO A 220 11.63 10.55 15.52
C PRO A 220 12.13 10.48 14.06
N VAL A 221 13.41 10.78 13.87
CA VAL A 221 14.14 10.67 12.61
C VAL A 221 15.28 9.67 12.79
N TYR A 222 15.24 8.58 12.05
CA TYR A 222 16.25 7.54 12.12
C TYR A 222 17.60 8.00 11.57
N GLY A 223 18.70 7.70 12.32
CA GLY A 223 20.06 8.01 11.95
C GLY A 223 20.28 9.49 11.65
N ASP A 224 20.83 9.80 10.48
CA ASP A 224 21.08 11.17 10.01
C ASP A 224 19.88 11.79 9.26
N GLY A 225 18.81 11.01 9.04
CA GLY A 225 17.63 11.43 8.30
C GLY A 225 17.83 11.61 6.80
N LEU A 226 19.01 11.25 6.27
CA LEU A 226 19.37 11.45 4.85
C LEU A 226 19.00 10.27 3.94
N GLN A 227 18.31 9.27 4.48
CA GLN A 227 17.74 8.20 3.64
C GLN A 227 16.71 8.80 2.68
N VAL A 228 16.85 8.48 1.39
CA VAL A 228 16.01 9.02 0.32
C VAL A 228 14.91 8.03 -0.05
N ARG A 229 13.69 8.54 -0.18
CA ARG A 229 12.53 7.78 -0.65
C ARG A 229 11.84 8.53 -1.80
N ASP A 230 11.31 7.76 -2.74
CA ASP A 230 10.40 8.29 -3.77
C ASP A 230 8.97 8.24 -3.24
N TRP A 231 8.28 9.37 -3.20
CA TRP A 231 6.96 9.53 -2.56
C TRP A 231 5.84 9.59 -3.58
N LEU A 232 4.89 8.67 -3.45
CA LEU A 232 3.74 8.52 -4.34
C LEU A 232 2.43 8.80 -3.59
N TYR A 233 1.65 9.76 -4.07
CA TYR A 233 0.32 10.00 -3.51
C TYR A 233 -0.59 8.81 -3.79
N VAL A 234 -1.31 8.32 -2.77
CA VAL A 234 -2.11 7.08 -2.84
C VAL A 234 -3.19 7.13 -3.93
N GLY A 235 -3.75 8.30 -4.22
CA GLY A 235 -4.73 8.49 -5.31
C GLY A 235 -4.12 8.21 -6.68
N ASP A 236 -2.88 8.66 -6.92
CA ASP A 236 -2.16 8.38 -8.17
C ASP A 236 -1.81 6.89 -8.29
N HIS A 237 -1.44 6.23 -7.18
CA HIS A 237 -1.22 4.78 -7.16
C HIS A 237 -2.51 4.02 -7.52
N CYS A 238 -3.65 4.38 -6.95
CA CYS A 238 -4.93 3.78 -7.30
C CYS A 238 -5.27 3.95 -8.79
N ALA A 239 -4.98 5.13 -9.35
CA ALA A 239 -5.15 5.39 -10.79
C ALA A 239 -4.22 4.52 -11.65
N ALA A 240 -2.96 4.31 -11.22
CA ALA A 240 -2.01 3.42 -11.88
C ALA A 240 -2.53 1.98 -11.92
N ILE A 241 -2.93 1.44 -10.76
CA ILE A 241 -3.48 0.07 -10.66
C ILE A 241 -4.70 -0.08 -11.57
N TRP A 242 -5.63 0.87 -11.52
CA TRP A 242 -6.80 0.84 -12.40
C TRP A 242 -6.41 0.84 -13.89
N ARG A 243 -5.40 1.64 -14.26
CA ARG A 243 -4.89 1.68 -15.64
C ARG A 243 -4.26 0.35 -16.04
N ILE A 244 -3.49 -0.29 -15.14
CA ILE A 244 -2.91 -1.63 -15.38
C ILE A 244 -4.01 -2.67 -15.55
N LEU A 245 -5.03 -2.68 -14.70
CA LEU A 245 -6.16 -3.59 -14.82
C LEU A 245 -6.89 -3.47 -16.17
N ARG A 246 -7.00 -2.26 -16.70
CA ARG A 246 -7.72 -1.96 -17.94
C ARG A 246 -6.90 -2.20 -19.22
N LYS A 247 -5.60 -1.94 -19.16
CA LYS A 247 -4.74 -1.88 -20.37
C LYS A 247 -3.42 -2.65 -20.23
N GLY A 248 -3.06 -3.12 -19.03
CA GLY A 248 -1.81 -3.83 -18.82
C GLY A 248 -1.78 -5.17 -19.54
N ARG A 249 -0.62 -5.54 -20.07
CA ARG A 249 -0.41 -6.85 -20.71
C ARG A 249 -0.22 -7.92 -19.64
N ALA A 250 -0.82 -9.09 -19.83
CA ALA A 250 -0.59 -10.24 -18.97
C ALA A 250 0.90 -10.65 -18.98
N GLY A 251 1.40 -11.08 -17.82
CA GLY A 251 2.80 -11.42 -17.60
C GLY A 251 3.70 -10.24 -17.26
N GLU A 252 3.23 -9.00 -17.42
CA GLU A 252 4.08 -7.82 -17.27
C GLU A 252 4.11 -7.26 -15.86
N THR A 253 5.30 -6.77 -15.49
CA THR A 253 5.52 -5.94 -14.29
C THR A 253 5.56 -4.46 -14.69
N TYR A 254 4.99 -3.59 -13.85
CA TYR A 254 4.98 -2.15 -14.02
C TYR A 254 5.49 -1.45 -12.75
N ASN A 255 6.50 -0.64 -12.89
CA ASN A 255 6.96 0.24 -11.84
C ASN A 255 6.06 1.47 -11.72
N VAL A 256 5.67 1.82 -10.49
CA VAL A 256 4.75 2.92 -10.19
C VAL A 256 5.41 3.85 -9.18
N GLY A 257 6.05 4.91 -9.67
CA GLY A 257 6.80 5.88 -8.86
C GLY A 257 6.16 7.26 -8.82
N GLY A 258 6.44 7.98 -7.74
CA GLY A 258 5.96 9.36 -7.55
C GLY A 258 6.80 10.41 -8.26
N ASN A 259 7.99 10.04 -8.76
CA ASN A 259 9.01 10.97 -9.28
C ASN A 259 9.35 12.09 -8.28
N CYS A 260 9.36 11.74 -7.01
CA CYS A 260 9.53 12.69 -5.91
C CYS A 260 10.48 12.14 -4.85
N GLU A 261 11.77 12.20 -5.15
CA GLU A 261 12.83 11.78 -4.23
C GLU A 261 13.04 12.84 -3.14
N LYS A 262 12.90 12.44 -1.88
CA LYS A 262 13.12 13.33 -0.72
C LYS A 262 13.81 12.56 0.40
N THR A 263 14.67 13.27 1.13
CA THR A 263 15.24 12.74 2.38
C THR A 263 14.18 12.70 3.48
N ASN A 264 14.28 11.74 4.41
CA ASN A 264 13.34 11.62 5.52
C ASN A 264 13.26 12.92 6.33
N ILE A 265 14.39 13.55 6.62
CA ILE A 265 14.42 14.83 7.36
C ILE A 265 13.70 15.95 6.58
N SER A 266 13.86 16.02 5.25
CA SER A 266 13.16 17.04 4.45
C SER A 266 11.64 16.83 4.47
N VAL A 267 11.17 15.57 4.46
CA VAL A 267 9.74 15.24 4.58
C VAL A 267 9.19 15.68 5.93
N VAL A 268 9.90 15.39 7.04
CA VAL A 268 9.47 15.80 8.38
C VAL A 268 9.37 17.34 8.48
N LYS A 269 10.36 18.07 7.96
CA LYS A 269 10.30 19.54 7.90
C LYS A 269 9.15 20.06 7.04
N GLU A 270 8.85 19.43 5.91
CA GLU A 270 7.69 19.81 5.08
C GLU A 270 6.36 19.53 5.79
N ILE A 271 6.27 18.47 6.61
CA ILE A 271 5.11 18.22 7.47
C ILE A 271 4.96 19.34 8.50
N CYS A 272 6.02 19.73 9.19
CA CYS A 272 5.99 20.85 10.15
C CYS A 272 5.49 22.13 9.48
N ARG A 273 6.01 22.49 8.30
CA ARG A 273 5.56 23.66 7.54
C ARG A 273 4.11 23.57 7.08
N ALA A 274 3.65 22.37 6.70
CA ALA A 274 2.25 22.15 6.32
C ALA A 274 1.32 22.30 7.53
N LEU A 275 1.72 21.79 8.68
CA LEU A 275 1.00 21.96 9.96
C LEU A 275 0.97 23.41 10.37
N GLU A 276 2.08 24.14 10.28
CA GLU A 276 2.13 25.57 10.63
C GLU A 276 1.12 26.39 9.83
N ARG A 277 0.90 26.06 8.55
CA ARG A 277 -0.12 26.72 7.71
C ARG A 277 -1.56 26.31 8.01
N LEU A 278 -1.80 25.08 8.45
CA LEU A 278 -3.15 24.50 8.58
C LEU A 278 -3.65 24.43 10.03
N ALA A 279 -2.74 24.39 10.99
CA ALA A 279 -2.97 24.36 12.42
C ALA A 279 -1.78 25.05 13.11
N PRO A 280 -1.73 26.39 13.14
CA PRO A 280 -0.56 27.15 13.62
C PRO A 280 -0.12 26.74 15.01
N SER A 281 1.20 26.60 15.21
CA SER A 281 1.81 26.18 16.50
C SER A 281 1.41 27.09 17.65
N ALA A 282 1.26 28.38 17.41
CA ALA A 282 0.82 29.36 18.41
C ALA A 282 -0.59 29.07 18.99
N ALA A 283 -1.44 28.37 18.24
CA ALA A 283 -2.78 27.94 18.67
C ALA A 283 -2.81 26.54 19.29
N ASN A 284 -1.69 25.83 19.30
CA ASN A 284 -1.61 24.45 19.84
C ASN A 284 -1.01 24.40 21.24
N PRO A 285 -1.83 24.25 22.30
CA PRO A 285 -1.33 24.27 23.69
C PRO A 285 -0.41 23.08 24.03
N ALA A 286 -0.47 21.98 23.26
CA ALA A 286 0.42 20.84 23.48
C ALA A 286 1.89 21.16 23.19
N LEU A 287 2.16 22.18 22.38
CA LEU A 287 3.51 22.62 22.04
C LEU A 287 4.19 23.47 23.13
N LYS A 288 3.41 24.04 24.05
CA LYS A 288 3.95 24.89 25.16
C LYS A 288 4.88 26.00 24.65
N GLY A 289 4.49 26.69 23.57
CA GLY A 289 5.24 27.76 22.93
C GLY A 289 6.36 27.34 21.97
N ARG A 290 6.58 26.04 21.75
CA ARG A 290 7.54 25.53 20.76
C ARG A 290 6.94 25.54 19.35
N SER A 291 7.78 25.59 18.33
CA SER A 291 7.39 25.29 16.97
C SER A 291 7.28 23.76 16.73
N TYR A 292 6.66 23.37 15.62
CA TYR A 292 6.64 21.95 15.24
C TYR A 292 8.05 21.41 14.89
N GLU A 293 8.94 22.24 14.34
CA GLU A 293 10.31 21.83 13.99
C GLU A 293 11.16 21.56 15.25
N ASP A 294 10.86 22.19 16.39
CA ASP A 294 11.56 21.93 17.66
C ASP A 294 11.31 20.52 18.24
N LEU A 295 10.32 19.82 17.72
CA LEU A 295 10.00 18.45 18.12
C LEU A 295 10.87 17.40 17.39
N ILE A 296 11.64 17.79 16.36
CA ILE A 296 12.46 16.86 15.58
C ILE A 296 13.54 16.27 16.48
N THR A 297 13.57 14.92 16.56
CA THR A 297 14.48 14.19 17.42
C THR A 297 15.16 13.09 16.64
N PHE A 298 16.50 13.10 16.58
CA PHE A 298 17.24 12.03 15.93
C PHE A 298 17.34 10.83 16.85
N VAL A 299 17.03 9.63 16.32
CA VAL A 299 17.07 8.37 17.06
C VAL A 299 18.03 7.39 16.39
N LYS A 300 18.41 6.31 17.12
CA LYS A 300 19.30 5.27 16.58
C LYS A 300 18.74 4.71 15.27
N ASP A 301 19.61 4.56 14.28
CA ASP A 301 19.19 3.98 12.99
C ASP A 301 18.83 2.49 13.11
N ARG A 302 17.93 2.05 12.27
CA ARG A 302 17.50 0.64 12.23
C ARG A 302 18.49 -0.23 11.47
N ALA A 303 18.54 -1.52 11.78
CA ALA A 303 19.35 -2.49 11.04
C ALA A 303 18.83 -2.62 9.59
N GLY A 304 19.75 -2.73 8.63
CA GLY A 304 19.41 -2.90 7.22
C GLY A 304 18.66 -1.72 6.59
N HIS A 305 18.88 -0.50 7.08
CA HIS A 305 18.20 0.69 6.56
C HIS A 305 18.78 1.11 5.20
N ASP A 306 18.08 0.78 4.14
CA ASP A 306 18.46 1.14 2.78
C ASP A 306 18.60 2.65 2.59
N ARG A 307 19.67 3.06 1.90
CA ARG A 307 20.03 4.47 1.76
C ARG A 307 19.12 5.22 0.80
N ARG A 308 18.78 4.61 -0.37
CA ARG A 308 18.02 5.33 -1.38
C ARG A 308 17.15 4.39 -2.20
N TYR A 309 15.90 4.79 -2.39
CA TYR A 309 14.97 4.24 -3.37
C TYR A 309 14.56 5.32 -4.37
N ALA A 310 14.57 4.98 -5.64
CA ALA A 310 14.04 5.77 -6.73
C ALA A 310 13.58 4.85 -7.84
N ILE A 311 12.39 5.07 -8.39
CA ILE A 311 11.80 4.16 -9.37
C ILE A 311 11.61 4.83 -10.72
N ASP A 312 11.91 4.10 -11.80
CA ASP A 312 11.60 4.54 -13.17
C ASP A 312 10.20 4.03 -13.55
N PHE A 313 9.26 4.93 -13.70
CA PHE A 313 7.90 4.64 -14.18
C PHE A 313 7.74 4.83 -15.69
N GLY A 314 8.82 4.89 -16.45
CA GLY A 314 8.80 5.13 -17.90
C GLY A 314 7.99 4.10 -18.69
N LYS A 315 8.00 2.83 -18.28
CA LYS A 315 7.23 1.76 -18.92
C LYS A 315 5.72 2.00 -18.83
N ILE A 316 5.18 2.24 -17.63
CA ILE A 316 3.75 2.52 -17.46
C ILE A 316 3.34 3.82 -18.15
N LYS A 317 4.21 4.84 -18.15
CA LYS A 317 3.97 6.12 -18.84
C LYS A 317 3.82 5.91 -20.35
N ARG A 318 4.81 5.27 -20.98
CA ARG A 318 4.79 5.05 -22.44
C ARG A 318 3.71 4.04 -22.88
N GLY A 319 3.58 2.94 -22.14
CA GLY A 319 2.69 1.83 -22.54
C GLY A 319 1.24 2.03 -22.18
N LEU A 320 0.96 2.69 -21.03
CA LEU A 320 -0.40 2.80 -20.50
C LEU A 320 -0.88 4.25 -20.36
N GLY A 321 -0.03 5.25 -20.64
CA GLY A 321 -0.38 6.68 -20.57
C GLY A 321 -0.64 7.15 -19.14
N TRP A 322 0.04 6.57 -18.14
CA TRP A 322 -0.07 7.01 -16.75
C TRP A 322 1.21 7.74 -16.29
N SER A 323 1.04 8.78 -15.53
CA SER A 323 2.09 9.46 -14.74
C SER A 323 1.49 10.02 -13.45
N PRO A 324 2.31 10.23 -12.39
CA PRO A 324 1.82 10.89 -11.19
C PRO A 324 1.32 12.30 -11.52
N SER A 325 0.20 12.70 -10.94
CA SER A 325 -0.47 13.97 -11.23
C SER A 325 -0.52 14.92 -10.02
N VAL A 326 -0.30 14.38 -8.82
CA VAL A 326 -0.36 15.14 -7.57
C VAL A 326 1.07 15.47 -7.13
N THR A 327 1.39 16.78 -7.04
CA THR A 327 2.68 17.19 -6.46
C THR A 327 2.76 16.84 -4.98
N PHE A 328 3.97 16.61 -4.46
CA PHE A 328 4.15 16.26 -3.05
C PHE A 328 3.56 17.30 -2.10
N ALA A 329 3.79 18.59 -2.37
CA ALA A 329 3.26 19.68 -1.55
C ALA A 329 1.72 19.67 -1.48
N ARG A 330 1.05 19.43 -2.62
CA ARG A 330 -0.42 19.31 -2.67
C ARG A 330 -0.90 18.08 -1.93
N GLY A 331 -0.35 16.91 -2.23
CA GLY A 331 -0.75 15.64 -1.59
C GLY A 331 -0.49 15.65 -0.08
N LEU A 332 0.63 16.27 0.36
CA LEU A 332 0.93 16.41 1.78
C LEU A 332 -0.10 17.33 2.48
N ALA A 333 -0.44 18.47 1.87
CA ALA A 333 -1.46 19.34 2.43
C ALA A 333 -2.85 18.66 2.51
N GLU A 334 -3.23 17.90 1.48
CA GLU A 334 -4.46 17.07 1.49
C GLU A 334 -4.42 16.01 2.61
N THR A 335 -3.25 15.38 2.80
CA THR A 335 -3.04 14.38 3.86
C THR A 335 -3.17 15.01 5.24
N VAL A 336 -2.51 16.13 5.50
CA VAL A 336 -2.59 16.84 6.79
C VAL A 336 -4.03 17.28 7.07
N ARG A 337 -4.73 17.89 6.10
CA ARG A 337 -6.15 18.26 6.27
C ARG A 337 -7.02 17.05 6.62
N TRP A 338 -6.75 15.91 5.99
CA TRP A 338 -7.50 14.70 6.27
C TRP A 338 -7.33 14.27 7.72
N TYR A 339 -6.09 14.23 8.27
CA TYR A 339 -5.87 13.89 9.69
C TYR A 339 -6.50 14.90 10.64
N LEU A 340 -6.45 16.19 10.34
CA LEU A 340 -7.10 17.24 11.13
C LEU A 340 -8.64 17.08 11.16
N GLY A 341 -9.23 16.70 10.03
CA GLY A 341 -10.70 16.53 9.90
C GLY A 341 -11.23 15.17 10.36
N ASN A 342 -10.37 14.19 10.72
CA ASN A 342 -10.79 12.83 11.05
C ASN A 342 -10.30 12.38 12.46
N ALA A 343 -10.44 13.26 13.45
CA ALA A 343 -9.97 13.01 14.82
C ALA A 343 -10.58 11.75 15.45
N ALA A 344 -11.85 11.45 15.18
CA ALA A 344 -12.51 10.23 15.67
C ALA A 344 -11.84 8.97 15.11
N TRP A 345 -11.59 8.92 13.81
CA TRP A 345 -10.85 7.82 13.16
C TRP A 345 -9.45 7.66 13.79
N VAL A 346 -8.73 8.78 13.96
CA VAL A 346 -7.41 8.78 14.60
C VAL A 346 -7.48 8.21 16.02
N GLY A 347 -8.47 8.61 16.81
CA GLY A 347 -8.69 8.09 18.16
C GLY A 347 -8.89 6.57 18.19
N ASN A 348 -9.73 6.06 17.28
CA ASN A 348 -10.03 4.63 17.17
C ASN A 348 -8.79 3.82 16.77
N VAL A 349 -8.00 4.30 15.81
CA VAL A 349 -6.78 3.59 15.34
C VAL A 349 -5.70 3.54 16.40
N LYS A 350 -5.63 4.53 17.31
CA LYS A 350 -4.61 4.61 18.37
C LYS A 350 -4.85 3.66 19.54
N THR A 351 -5.89 2.86 19.55
CA THR A 351 -6.19 1.90 20.60
C THR A 351 -5.49 0.54 20.39
N GLY A 352 -5.30 -0.26 21.46
CA GLY A 352 -4.85 -1.65 21.38
C GLY A 352 -3.46 -1.86 20.80
N ALA A 353 -3.37 -2.64 19.73
CA ALA A 353 -2.10 -3.09 19.13
C ALA A 353 -1.14 -1.96 18.72
N TYR A 354 -1.66 -0.81 18.30
CA TYR A 354 -0.84 0.35 17.96
C TYR A 354 -0.08 0.90 19.16
N ARG A 355 -0.73 1.05 20.31
CA ARG A 355 -0.09 1.52 21.56
C ARG A 355 1.00 0.57 22.02
N SER A 356 0.73 -0.73 22.00
CA SER A 356 1.70 -1.75 22.38
C SER A 356 2.93 -1.72 21.47
N TRP A 357 2.72 -1.52 20.18
CA TRP A 357 3.82 -1.42 19.20
C TRP A 357 4.65 -0.15 19.42
N LEU A 358 4.02 1.02 19.63
CA LEU A 358 4.75 2.27 19.92
C LEU A 358 5.64 2.12 21.16
N LYS A 359 5.08 1.60 22.25
CA LYS A 359 5.83 1.38 23.51
C LYS A 359 7.06 0.50 23.30
N LYS A 360 6.94 -0.55 22.50
CA LYS A 360 8.05 -1.48 22.23
C LYS A 360 9.19 -0.87 21.41
N ASN A 361 8.89 0.10 20.54
CA ASN A 361 9.85 0.58 19.51
C ASN A 361 10.36 2.01 19.74
N TYR A 362 9.69 2.79 20.61
CA TYR A 362 10.03 4.20 20.85
C TYR A 362 10.12 4.60 22.34
N ASP A 363 9.76 3.71 23.28
CA ASP A 363 10.04 3.81 24.70
C ASP A 363 11.24 2.90 25.08
#